data_fcb0cf04036bf28307c89225803e33b4
#
_entry.id   fcb0cf04036bf28307c89225803e33b4
#
_cell.length_a   1.000
_cell.length_b   1.000
_cell.length_c   1.000
_cell.angle_alpha   90.00
_cell.angle_beta   90.00
_cell.angle_gamma   90.00
#
_symmetry.space_group_name_H-M   'P 1'
#
loop_
_entity.id
_entity.type
_entity.pdbx_description
1 polymer ?
#
loop_
_entity_poly.entity_id
_entity_poly.type
_entity_poly.pdbx_seq_one_letter_code
_entity_poly.pdbx_strand_id
1 'polypeptide(L)'
;PIVFHCGTSPMWDAPLTYSHPLTYDKVAMAFPNLKMVLAHLGHPWQTDCLAVVRKHKNVYADVSAQFYRPYSFWQGMRLFHEWGVTQKILFASDWPVTLPQDNIDHLRGLNKFAKDHRLPDIPDEEIEGIIDRDAIDLLGLE
;
A
#
# COMPACT_ATOMS: atom_id res chain seq x y z
N PRO A 1 -15.92 -4.71 3.40
CA PRO A 1 -14.84 -3.99 2.74
C PRO A 1 -14.70 -4.37 1.26
N ILE A 2 -14.05 -3.49 0.46
CA ILE A 2 -13.73 -3.75 -0.94
C ILE A 2 -12.23 -3.52 -1.14
N VAL A 3 -11.55 -4.47 -1.80
CA VAL A 3 -10.19 -4.28 -2.30
C VAL A 3 -10.27 -3.83 -3.75
N PHE A 4 -9.67 -2.69 -4.05
CA PHE A 4 -9.60 -2.17 -5.41
C PHE A 4 -8.18 -2.35 -5.96
N HIS A 5 -8.07 -2.88 -7.16
CA HIS A 5 -6.81 -2.75 -7.89
C HIS A 5 -6.50 -1.25 -8.03
N CYS A 6 -5.38 -0.82 -7.51
CA CYS A 6 -4.97 0.59 -7.53
C CYS A 6 -3.51 0.68 -7.98
N GLY A 7 -3.34 1.05 -9.23
CA GLY A 7 -2.00 1.07 -9.80
C GLY A 7 -1.98 0.81 -11.30
N THR A 8 -0.78 0.63 -11.83
CA THR A 8 -0.60 0.28 -13.23
C THR A 8 -1.10 -1.14 -13.53
N SER A 9 -1.50 -1.37 -14.76
CA SER A 9 -1.91 -2.68 -15.25
C SER A 9 -1.11 -3.05 -16.50
N PRO A 10 -0.71 -4.31 -16.67
CA PRO A 10 -0.11 -4.78 -17.91
C PRO A 10 -1.15 -4.99 -19.04
N MET A 11 -2.43 -4.89 -18.72
CA MET A 11 -3.51 -5.08 -19.68
C MET A 11 -3.62 -3.85 -20.58
N TRP A 12 -3.31 -4.02 -21.87
CA TRP A 12 -3.25 -2.93 -22.84
C TRP A 12 -4.61 -2.26 -23.11
N ASP A 13 -5.71 -2.96 -22.86
CA ASP A 13 -7.09 -2.50 -23.04
C ASP A 13 -7.76 -1.99 -21.75
N ALA A 14 -7.00 -1.93 -20.63
CA ALA A 14 -7.49 -1.43 -19.36
C ALA A 14 -7.08 0.05 -19.15
N PRO A 15 -8.02 1.00 -19.21
CA PRO A 15 -7.69 2.42 -19.01
C PRO A 15 -7.16 2.69 -17.60
N LEU A 16 -5.97 3.27 -17.50
CA LEU A 16 -5.31 3.59 -16.23
C LEU A 16 -6.11 4.56 -15.35
N THR A 17 -6.99 5.35 -15.95
CA THR A 17 -7.86 6.28 -15.22
C THR A 17 -8.69 5.58 -14.14
N TYR A 18 -9.14 4.34 -14.39
CA TYR A 18 -9.98 3.60 -13.45
C TYR A 18 -9.20 2.99 -12.28
N SER A 19 -7.89 2.81 -12.42
CA SER A 19 -7.01 2.30 -11.36
C SER A 19 -6.16 3.39 -10.69
N HIS A 20 -6.32 4.64 -11.10
CA HIS A 20 -5.62 5.76 -10.49
C HIS A 20 -6.20 6.10 -9.10
N PRO A 21 -5.36 6.31 -8.06
CA PRO A 21 -5.83 6.51 -6.68
C PRO A 21 -6.89 7.59 -6.52
N LEU A 22 -6.78 8.71 -7.21
CA LEU A 22 -7.73 9.84 -7.10
C LEU A 22 -9.16 9.48 -7.56
N THR A 23 -9.34 8.42 -8.33
CA THR A 23 -10.67 7.91 -8.69
C THR A 23 -11.45 7.48 -7.46
N TYR A 24 -10.76 6.91 -6.46
CA TYR A 24 -11.35 6.41 -5.23
C TYR A 24 -11.68 7.50 -4.21
N ASP A 25 -11.12 8.70 -4.35
CA ASP A 25 -11.47 9.84 -3.51
C ASP A 25 -12.99 10.14 -3.57
N LYS A 26 -13.55 10.15 -4.79
CA LYS A 26 -15.00 10.38 -5.00
C LYS A 26 -15.85 9.25 -4.42
N VAL A 27 -15.39 8.01 -4.53
CA VAL A 27 -16.08 6.84 -3.96
C VAL A 27 -16.11 6.94 -2.43
N ALA A 28 -14.97 7.26 -1.81
CA ALA A 28 -14.87 7.41 -0.36
C ALA A 28 -15.73 8.58 0.16
N MET A 29 -15.85 9.67 -0.59
CA MET A 29 -16.75 10.79 -0.25
C MET A 29 -18.23 10.39 -0.33
N ALA A 30 -18.60 9.60 -1.34
CA ALA A 30 -19.99 9.15 -1.54
C ALA A 30 -20.39 8.07 -0.52
N PHE A 31 -19.43 7.24 -0.08
CA PHE A 31 -19.65 6.11 0.81
C PHE A 31 -18.69 6.16 2.02
N PRO A 32 -18.84 7.12 2.95
CA PRO A 32 -17.87 7.36 4.01
C PRO A 32 -17.71 6.20 5.01
N ASN A 33 -18.68 5.29 5.09
CA ASN A 33 -18.64 4.10 5.93
C ASN A 33 -18.06 2.86 5.23
N LEU A 34 -17.83 2.93 3.91
CA LEU A 34 -17.24 1.84 3.16
C LEU A 34 -15.76 1.71 3.50
N LYS A 35 -15.33 0.55 4.00
CA LYS A 35 -13.92 0.23 4.15
C LYS A 35 -13.35 -0.17 2.80
N MET A 36 -12.31 0.53 2.36
CA MET A 36 -11.67 0.36 1.06
C MET A 36 -10.19 0.09 1.26
N VAL A 37 -9.65 -0.86 0.51
CA VAL A 37 -8.21 -1.11 0.43
C VAL A 37 -7.74 -0.81 -0.99
N LEU A 38 -6.80 0.10 -1.14
CA LEU A 38 -6.18 0.46 -2.40
C LEU A 38 -4.91 -0.40 -2.56
N ALA A 39 -4.95 -1.37 -3.48
CA ALA A 39 -3.86 -2.32 -3.66
C ALA A 39 -2.57 -1.65 -4.17
N HIS A 40 -1.42 -2.29 -3.88
CA HIS A 40 -0.11 -1.96 -4.44
C HIS A 40 0.40 -0.54 -4.09
N LEU A 41 -0.02 0.04 -2.94
CA LEU A 41 0.27 1.43 -2.59
C LEU A 41 -0.07 2.43 -3.71
N GLY A 42 -0.94 2.05 -4.65
CA GLY A 42 -1.28 2.87 -5.81
C GLY A 42 -0.16 3.02 -6.84
N HIS A 43 0.82 2.11 -6.88
CA HIS A 43 1.99 2.21 -7.75
C HIS A 43 1.62 2.45 -9.23
N PRO A 44 2.22 3.43 -9.93
CA PRO A 44 3.34 4.32 -9.53
C PRO A 44 2.89 5.66 -8.90
N TRP A 45 1.63 5.83 -8.52
CA TRP A 45 1.06 7.07 -7.96
C TRP A 45 0.94 7.01 -6.42
N GLN A 46 2.03 6.60 -5.74
CA GLN A 46 2.04 6.43 -4.28
C GLN A 46 1.68 7.72 -3.53
N THR A 47 2.09 8.88 -4.05
CA THR A 47 1.75 10.18 -3.46
C THR A 47 0.25 10.45 -3.49
N ASP A 48 -0.42 10.13 -4.59
CA ASP A 48 -1.86 10.31 -4.72
C ASP A 48 -2.62 9.29 -3.88
N CYS A 49 -2.13 8.05 -3.82
CA CYS A 49 -2.67 7.02 -2.94
C CYS A 49 -2.57 7.45 -1.47
N LEU A 50 -1.41 7.94 -1.05
CA LEU A 50 -1.20 8.49 0.28
C LEU A 50 -2.19 9.60 0.61
N ALA A 51 -2.41 10.54 -0.32
CA ALA A 51 -3.33 11.65 -0.12
C ALA A 51 -4.77 11.15 0.14
N VAL A 52 -5.23 10.17 -0.61
CA VAL A 52 -6.56 9.56 -0.45
C VAL A 52 -6.66 8.78 0.86
N VAL A 53 -5.67 7.94 1.17
CA VAL A 53 -5.62 7.13 2.40
C VAL A 53 -5.61 8.02 3.64
N ARG A 54 -4.82 9.09 3.62
CA ARG A 54 -4.76 10.04 4.74
C ARG A 54 -6.07 10.82 4.93
N LYS A 55 -6.69 11.23 3.84
CA LYS A 55 -7.91 12.05 3.86
C LYS A 55 -9.11 11.30 4.44
N HIS A 56 -9.27 10.01 4.13
CA HIS A 56 -10.47 9.24 4.45
C HIS A 56 -10.23 8.24 5.57
N LYS A 57 -11.06 8.28 6.62
CA LYS A 57 -10.92 7.40 7.80
C LYS A 57 -10.91 5.90 7.43
N ASN A 58 -11.76 5.49 6.50
CA ASN A 58 -12.00 4.08 6.15
C ASN A 58 -11.31 3.65 4.85
N VAL A 59 -10.30 4.40 4.40
CA VAL A 59 -9.46 4.02 3.25
C VAL A 59 -8.09 3.59 3.73
N TYR A 60 -7.65 2.45 3.27
CA TYR A 60 -6.38 1.77 3.57
C TYR A 60 -5.62 1.53 2.27
N ALA A 61 -4.37 1.14 2.36
CA ALA A 61 -3.59 0.65 1.23
C ALA A 61 -2.91 -0.66 1.59
N ASP A 62 -2.43 -1.43 0.62
CA ASP A 62 -1.61 -2.61 0.88
C ASP A 62 -0.26 -2.57 0.16
N VAL A 63 0.68 -3.40 0.63
CA VAL A 63 2.05 -3.48 0.12
C VAL A 63 2.27 -4.56 -0.94
N SER A 64 1.21 -5.09 -1.50
CA SER A 64 1.33 -6.18 -2.47
C SER A 64 2.10 -5.78 -3.73
N ALA A 65 2.77 -6.75 -4.36
CA ALA A 65 3.47 -6.63 -5.63
C ALA A 65 4.52 -5.50 -5.73
N GLN A 66 5.16 -5.08 -4.63
CA GLN A 66 6.16 -4.01 -4.63
C GLN A 66 7.61 -4.50 -4.73
N PHE A 67 7.87 -5.76 -4.45
CA PHE A 67 9.20 -6.34 -4.27
C PHE A 67 10.16 -6.19 -5.47
N TYR A 68 9.66 -6.19 -6.70
CA TYR A 68 10.49 -6.04 -7.91
C TYR A 68 10.80 -4.58 -8.29
N ARG A 69 10.44 -3.62 -7.42
CA ARG A 69 10.72 -2.18 -7.60
C ARG A 69 11.25 -1.58 -6.29
N PRO A 70 12.44 -1.97 -5.84
CA PRO A 70 12.90 -1.67 -4.48
C PRO A 70 12.97 -0.17 -4.18
N TYR A 71 13.39 0.66 -5.13
CA TYR A 71 13.40 2.11 -4.94
C TYR A 71 11.99 2.68 -4.79
N SER A 72 11.08 2.32 -5.68
CA SER A 72 9.69 2.79 -5.64
C SER A 72 8.96 2.30 -4.40
N PHE A 73 9.25 1.07 -3.95
CA PHE A 73 8.70 0.52 -2.72
C PHE A 73 9.21 1.29 -1.50
N TRP A 74 10.53 1.47 -1.39
CA TRP A 74 11.11 2.28 -0.33
C TRP A 74 10.53 3.70 -0.32
N GLN A 75 10.45 4.36 -1.49
CA GLN A 75 9.89 5.70 -1.62
C GLN A 75 8.45 5.78 -1.14
N GLY A 76 7.60 4.84 -1.56
CA GLY A 76 6.21 4.77 -1.13
C GLY A 76 6.10 4.63 0.39
N MET A 77 6.80 3.64 0.96
CA MET A 77 6.82 3.40 2.40
C MET A 77 7.35 4.61 3.18
N ARG A 78 8.41 5.26 2.68
CA ARG A 78 8.98 6.46 3.30
C ARG A 78 7.99 7.63 3.32
N LEU A 79 7.22 7.82 2.24
CA LEU A 79 6.17 8.85 2.18
C LEU A 79 5.06 8.57 3.22
N PHE A 80 4.58 7.34 3.31
CA PHE A 80 3.56 6.97 4.30
C PHE A 80 4.07 7.15 5.74
N HIS A 81 5.35 6.84 6.00
CA HIS A 81 6.00 7.12 7.28
C HIS A 81 6.02 8.62 7.59
N GLU A 82 6.54 9.46 6.69
CA GLU A 82 6.66 10.91 6.90
C GLU A 82 5.31 11.59 7.16
N TRP A 83 4.25 11.05 6.59
CA TRP A 83 2.90 11.57 6.78
C TRP A 83 2.15 10.92 7.96
N GLY A 84 2.80 10.01 8.69
CA GLY A 84 2.27 9.38 9.89
C GLY A 84 1.02 8.54 9.65
N VAL A 85 0.99 7.78 8.55
CA VAL A 85 -0.17 6.96 8.16
C VAL A 85 0.17 5.50 7.86
N THR A 86 1.32 5.02 8.30
CA THR A 86 1.73 3.61 8.14
C THR A 86 0.78 2.63 8.83
N GLN A 87 0.06 3.08 9.89
CA GLN A 87 -0.98 2.28 10.54
C GLN A 87 -2.18 1.96 9.62
N LYS A 88 -2.27 2.60 8.45
CA LYS A 88 -3.29 2.34 7.43
C LYS A 88 -2.79 1.48 6.27
N ILE A 89 -1.57 0.98 6.36
CA ILE A 89 -1.03 0.03 5.40
C ILE A 89 -1.28 -1.38 5.91
N LEU A 90 -1.77 -2.25 5.04
CA LEU A 90 -2.00 -3.67 5.29
C LEU A 90 -0.95 -4.52 4.58
N PHE A 91 -0.62 -5.66 5.17
CA PHE A 91 0.18 -6.66 4.49
C PHE A 91 -0.68 -7.40 3.44
N ALA A 92 -0.12 -7.59 2.26
CA ALA A 92 -0.66 -8.43 1.19
C ALA A 92 0.46 -8.89 0.26
N SER A 93 0.27 -10.01 -0.42
CA SER A 93 1.30 -10.60 -1.28
C SER A 93 1.06 -10.43 -2.77
N ASP A 94 -0.19 -10.28 -3.20
CA ASP A 94 -0.60 -10.42 -4.61
C ASP A 94 -0.47 -11.87 -5.11
N TRP A 95 -0.73 -12.85 -4.21
CA TRP A 95 -0.75 -14.25 -4.62
C TRP A 95 -1.78 -14.49 -5.73
N PRO A 96 -1.48 -15.25 -6.79
CA PRO A 96 -0.33 -16.15 -6.96
C PRO A 96 0.89 -15.50 -7.65
N VAL A 97 0.91 -14.19 -7.88
CA VAL A 97 2.04 -13.50 -8.52
C VAL A 97 3.30 -13.61 -7.65
N THR A 98 3.14 -13.48 -6.33
CA THR A 98 4.22 -13.67 -5.36
C THR A 98 3.75 -14.45 -4.14
N LEU A 99 4.71 -15.06 -3.42
CA LEU A 99 4.42 -15.75 -2.17
C LEU A 99 4.38 -14.75 -1.00
N PRO A 100 3.55 -15.01 0.03
CA PRO A 100 3.52 -14.17 1.23
C PRO A 100 4.90 -14.02 1.88
N GLN A 101 5.68 -15.11 1.99
CA GLN A 101 7.00 -15.06 2.60
C GLN A 101 7.96 -14.15 1.83
N ASP A 102 7.93 -14.17 0.50
CA ASP A 102 8.78 -13.30 -0.32
C ASP A 102 8.48 -11.82 -0.06
N ASN A 103 7.21 -11.46 0.09
CA ASN A 103 6.82 -10.10 0.42
C ASN A 103 7.22 -9.67 1.83
N ILE A 104 7.14 -10.56 2.82
CA ILE A 104 7.65 -10.32 4.17
C ILE A 104 9.16 -10.04 4.11
N ASP A 105 9.92 -10.89 3.43
CA ASP A 105 11.37 -10.75 3.33
C ASP A 105 11.78 -9.46 2.61
N HIS A 106 11.05 -9.08 1.56
CA HIS A 106 11.29 -7.81 0.86
C HIS A 106 10.91 -6.59 1.70
N LEU A 107 9.81 -6.64 2.45
CA LEU A 107 9.41 -5.55 3.34
C LEU A 107 10.46 -5.35 4.45
N ARG A 108 10.93 -6.43 5.08
CA ARG A 108 12.03 -6.40 6.05
C ARG A 108 13.36 -5.98 5.44
N GLY A 109 13.55 -6.27 4.15
CA GLY A 109 14.74 -5.88 3.39
C GLY A 109 14.85 -4.39 3.04
N LEU A 110 13.79 -3.59 3.23
CA LEU A 110 13.78 -2.17 2.82
C LEU A 110 14.87 -1.34 3.50
N ASN A 111 15.15 -1.55 4.78
CA ASN A 111 16.19 -0.81 5.48
C ASN A 111 17.60 -1.21 5.05
N LYS A 112 17.80 -2.48 4.65
CA LYS A 112 19.07 -2.87 4.00
C LYS A 112 19.23 -2.14 2.66
N PHE A 113 18.19 -2.10 1.83
CA PHE A 113 18.20 -1.35 0.59
C PHE A 113 18.49 0.15 0.82
N ALA A 114 17.83 0.77 1.80
CA ALA A 114 18.04 2.17 2.16
C ALA A 114 19.51 2.42 2.54
N LYS A 115 20.08 1.61 3.41
CA LYS A 115 21.48 1.70 3.84
C LYS A 115 22.46 1.57 2.68
N ASP A 116 22.26 0.57 1.81
CA ASP A 116 23.13 0.32 0.66
C ASP A 116 23.12 1.50 -0.34
N HIS A 117 22.04 2.28 -0.36
CA HIS A 117 21.87 3.43 -1.25
C HIS A 117 21.96 4.80 -0.54
N ARG A 118 22.34 4.84 0.74
CA ARG A 118 22.43 6.06 1.57
C ARG A 118 21.11 6.83 1.66
N LEU A 119 20.02 6.12 1.75
CA LEU A 119 18.67 6.65 1.91
C LEU A 119 18.24 6.58 3.39
N PRO A 120 17.29 7.42 3.84
CA PRO A 120 16.75 7.35 5.19
C PRO A 120 16.05 6.02 5.48
N ASP A 121 16.21 5.53 6.70
CA ASP A 121 15.53 4.32 7.17
C ASP A 121 14.04 4.56 7.43
N ILE A 122 13.28 3.47 7.46
CA ILE A 122 11.91 3.39 7.94
C ILE A 122 11.98 2.66 9.30
N PRO A 123 11.29 3.14 10.35
CA PRO A 123 11.31 2.46 11.65
C PRO A 123 10.91 0.98 11.54
N ASP A 124 11.73 0.08 12.10
CA ASP A 124 11.48 -1.37 12.03
C ASP A 124 10.15 -1.75 12.68
N GLU A 125 9.74 -1.03 13.74
CA GLU A 125 8.44 -1.21 14.38
C GLU A 125 7.24 -0.92 13.45
N GLU A 126 7.39 -0.01 12.50
CA GLU A 126 6.34 0.26 11.50
C GLU A 126 6.28 -0.86 10.46
N ILE A 127 7.45 -1.39 10.05
CA ILE A 127 7.54 -2.53 9.12
C ILE A 127 6.89 -3.78 9.75
N GLU A 128 7.29 -4.15 10.97
CA GLU A 128 6.70 -5.29 11.67
C GLU A 128 5.22 -5.05 11.99
N GLY A 129 4.85 -3.81 12.33
CA GLY A 129 3.46 -3.44 12.57
C GLY A 129 2.56 -3.59 11.33
N ILE A 130 3.10 -3.50 10.11
CA ILE A 130 2.35 -3.80 8.88
C ILE A 130 2.18 -5.32 8.71
N ILE A 131 3.24 -6.09 8.97
CA ILE A 131 3.25 -7.55 8.83
C ILE A 131 2.27 -8.20 9.82
N ASP A 132 2.30 -7.76 11.08
CA ASP A 132 1.54 -8.36 12.17
C ASP A 132 0.12 -7.77 12.35
N ARG A 133 -0.25 -6.79 11.53
CA ARG A 133 -1.54 -6.11 11.66
C ARG A 133 -2.71 -7.06 11.46
N ASP A 134 -3.63 -7.09 12.41
CA ASP A 134 -4.90 -7.77 12.27
C ASP A 134 -5.82 -7.03 11.28
N ALA A 135 -5.70 -7.41 10.00
CA ALA A 135 -6.50 -6.83 8.94
C ALA A 135 -7.96 -7.29 9.03
N ILE A 136 -8.25 -8.44 9.63
CA ILE A 136 -9.61 -8.99 9.80
C ILE A 136 -10.38 -8.08 10.75
N ASP A 137 -9.84 -7.84 11.93
CA ASP A 137 -10.45 -6.93 12.92
C ASP A 137 -10.57 -5.50 12.36
N LEU A 138 -9.47 -4.97 11.81
CA LEU A 138 -9.43 -3.61 11.26
C LEU A 138 -10.49 -3.39 10.18
N LEU A 139 -10.70 -4.38 9.31
CA LEU A 139 -11.70 -4.31 8.23
C LEU A 139 -13.10 -4.74 8.68
N GLY A 140 -13.26 -5.27 9.88
CA GLY A 140 -14.52 -5.76 10.42
C GLY A 140 -15.03 -6.99 9.68
N LEU A 141 -14.13 -7.91 9.37
CA LEU A 141 -14.43 -9.23 8.84
C LEU A 141 -14.52 -10.20 10.04
N GLU A 142 -15.65 -10.82 10.23
CA GLU A 142 -15.88 -11.86 11.25
C GLU A 142 -15.65 -13.26 10.66
#